data_552d24b2f92f5c24189d40fe57ffa664
#
_entry.id   552d24b2f92f5c24189d40fe57ffa664
#
_cell.length_a   1.000
_cell.length_b   1.000
_cell.length_c   1.000
_cell.angle_alpha   90.00
_cell.angle_beta   90.00
_cell.angle_gamma   90.00
#
_symmetry.space_group_name_H-M   'P 1'
#
loop_
_entity.id
_entity.type
_entity.pdbx_description
1 polymer ?
#
loop_
_entity_poly.entity_id
_entity_poly.type
_entity_poly.pdbx_seq_one_letter_code
_entity_poly.pdbx_strand_id
1 'polypeptide(L)'
;MSLATKIIFLVVLLETSCTGFQNKCQAPLSQECSSAIELWQNIIDSILWANFPSEIGYYQSVVWEDDFDNAWVNKGHEINITRQFIRKLSHSQKICVAAHELAHLKLGHYYSKVGIIIPTKSPSINNSYQKQSFGHYGPTQKTEKTIMAQGFGFNKEEEADKLALAFIRNLGLDPGHYLNLLLLFQHSNNDPDIKKRVRNVKNILNMQSR
;
A
#
# COMPACT_ATOMS: atom_id res chain seq x y z
N MET A 1 -2.13 -4.90 71.96
CA MET A 1 -1.33 -5.62 70.99
C MET A 1 -2.11 -5.56 69.66
N SER A 2 -1.72 -4.67 68.78
CA SER A 2 -2.39 -4.45 67.48
C SER A 2 -1.53 -5.03 66.35
N LEU A 3 -2.06 -6.01 65.63
CA LEU A 3 -1.44 -6.57 64.43
C LEU A 3 -1.70 -5.60 63.26
N ALA A 4 -0.64 -4.95 62.81
CA ALA A 4 -0.67 -4.14 61.59
C ALA A 4 -0.52 -5.08 60.38
N THR A 5 -1.61 -5.27 59.65
CA THR A 5 -1.65 -6.01 58.36
C THR A 5 -1.03 -5.14 57.30
N LYS A 6 0.17 -5.49 56.82
CA LYS A 6 0.81 -4.88 55.67
C LYS A 6 0.13 -5.37 54.39
N ILE A 7 -0.64 -4.51 53.74
CA ILE A 7 -1.15 -4.73 52.39
C ILE A 7 -0.01 -4.40 51.41
N ILE A 8 0.54 -5.43 50.80
CA ILE A 8 1.50 -5.28 49.71
C ILE A 8 0.67 -4.99 48.42
N PHE A 9 0.68 -3.74 48.00
CA PHE A 9 0.20 -3.39 46.66
C PHE A 9 1.19 -3.90 45.63
N LEU A 10 0.86 -5.01 44.98
CA LEU A 10 1.55 -5.48 43.77
C LEU A 10 1.13 -4.55 42.62
N VAL A 11 1.95 -3.55 42.35
CA VAL A 11 1.81 -2.73 41.12
C VAL A 11 2.25 -3.60 39.97
N VAL A 12 1.30 -4.23 39.30
CA VAL A 12 1.52 -4.82 37.97
C VAL A 12 1.71 -3.67 37.01
N LEU A 13 2.95 -3.34 36.70
CA LEU A 13 3.30 -2.49 35.57
C LEU A 13 2.88 -3.25 34.31
N LEU A 14 1.68 -2.97 33.82
CA LEU A 14 1.30 -3.27 32.46
C LEU A 14 2.24 -2.44 31.55
N GLU A 15 3.33 -3.06 31.17
CA GLU A 15 4.09 -2.60 30.03
C GLU A 15 3.16 -2.67 28.80
N THR A 16 2.51 -1.55 28.50
CA THR A 16 1.87 -1.36 27.20
C THR A 16 3.01 -1.26 26.18
N SER A 17 3.48 -2.41 25.77
CA SER A 17 4.31 -2.51 24.57
C SER A 17 3.49 -1.89 23.44
N CYS A 18 3.88 -0.70 23.00
CA CYS A 18 3.44 -0.13 21.73
C CYS A 18 3.97 -1.03 20.59
N THR A 19 3.35 -2.18 20.43
CA THR A 19 3.51 -3.02 19.25
C THR A 19 2.55 -2.51 18.18
N GLY A 20 2.84 -1.32 17.64
CA GLY A 20 2.20 -0.87 16.42
C GLY A 20 2.46 -1.90 15.32
N PHE A 21 1.41 -2.42 14.71
CA PHE A 21 1.32 -3.46 13.67
C PHE A 21 0.96 -4.86 14.15
N GLN A 22 -0.30 -5.14 14.41
CA GLN A 22 -0.63 -6.52 14.73
C GLN A 22 -1.99 -7.06 14.26
N ASN A 23 -2.81 -6.29 13.58
CA ASN A 23 -4.13 -6.81 13.26
C ASN A 23 -4.40 -6.86 11.75
N LYS A 24 -3.73 -7.79 11.03
CA LYS A 24 -4.27 -8.22 9.74
C LYS A 24 -5.68 -8.74 9.97
N CYS A 25 -6.59 -8.47 9.06
CA CYS A 25 -7.83 -9.21 8.97
C CYS A 25 -7.50 -10.71 8.75
N GLN A 26 -7.53 -11.49 9.82
CA GLN A 26 -7.19 -12.94 9.81
C GLN A 26 -8.40 -13.78 10.21
N ALA A 27 -8.39 -15.03 9.80
CA ALA A 27 -9.44 -15.97 10.18
C ALA A 27 -9.44 -16.26 11.71
N PRO A 28 -10.64 -16.37 12.37
CA PRO A 28 -11.94 -16.19 11.76
C PRO A 28 -12.23 -14.73 11.42
N LEU A 29 -12.49 -14.46 10.12
CA LEU A 29 -12.76 -13.11 9.62
C LEU A 29 -14.13 -12.62 10.11
N SER A 30 -14.17 -11.38 10.63
CA SER A 30 -15.45 -10.68 10.71
C SER A 30 -16.01 -10.45 9.30
N GLN A 31 -17.34 -10.36 9.17
CA GLN A 31 -17.97 -10.07 7.89
C GLN A 31 -17.43 -8.77 7.26
N GLU A 32 -17.14 -7.76 8.07
CA GLU A 32 -16.58 -6.49 7.63
C GLU A 32 -15.15 -6.62 7.07
N CYS A 33 -14.31 -7.46 7.67
CA CYS A 33 -12.98 -7.77 7.17
C CYS A 33 -13.06 -8.50 5.82
N SER A 34 -13.91 -9.51 5.72
CA SER A 34 -14.09 -10.26 4.47
C SER A 34 -14.54 -9.36 3.34
N SER A 35 -15.54 -8.50 3.59
CA SER A 35 -16.03 -7.54 2.60
C SER A 35 -14.98 -6.51 2.18
N ALA A 36 -14.13 -6.07 3.12
CA ALA A 36 -13.06 -5.11 2.82
C ALA A 36 -11.95 -5.75 1.97
N ILE A 37 -11.58 -7.00 2.27
CA ILE A 37 -10.59 -7.78 1.49
C ILE A 37 -11.10 -8.00 0.06
N GLU A 38 -12.34 -8.45 -0.08
CA GLU A 38 -12.97 -8.68 -1.38
C GLU A 38 -13.08 -7.39 -2.20
N LEU A 39 -13.54 -6.30 -1.58
CA LEU A 39 -13.59 -4.99 -2.23
C LEU A 39 -12.21 -4.55 -2.74
N TRP A 40 -11.18 -4.69 -1.91
CA TRP A 40 -9.83 -4.27 -2.27
C TRP A 40 -9.25 -5.15 -3.38
N GLN A 41 -9.46 -6.48 -3.32
CA GLN A 41 -9.06 -7.40 -4.39
C GLN A 41 -9.75 -7.08 -5.70
N ASN A 42 -11.07 -6.86 -5.70
CA ASN A 42 -11.84 -6.52 -6.90
C ASN A 42 -11.34 -5.22 -7.56
N ILE A 43 -10.90 -4.23 -6.76
CA ILE A 43 -10.30 -3.00 -7.29
C ILE A 43 -8.95 -3.30 -7.96
N ILE A 44 -8.09 -4.07 -7.31
CA ILE A 44 -6.79 -4.49 -7.86
C ILE A 44 -7.00 -5.24 -9.18
N ASP A 45 -7.89 -6.22 -9.18
CA ASP A 45 -8.18 -7.05 -10.36
C ASP A 45 -8.78 -6.23 -11.51
N SER A 46 -9.58 -5.20 -11.22
CA SER A 46 -10.10 -4.31 -12.25
C SER A 46 -8.98 -3.54 -12.97
N ILE A 47 -7.97 -3.07 -12.22
CA ILE A 47 -6.80 -2.41 -12.78
C ILE A 47 -5.95 -3.39 -13.60
N LEU A 48 -5.77 -4.60 -13.10
CA LEU A 48 -5.04 -5.66 -13.80
C LEU A 48 -5.75 -6.06 -15.09
N TRP A 49 -7.06 -6.23 -15.05
CA TRP A 49 -7.86 -6.55 -16.24
C TRP A 49 -7.63 -5.56 -17.38
N ALA A 50 -7.58 -4.28 -17.08
CA ALA A 50 -7.39 -3.23 -18.07
C ALA A 50 -5.93 -3.07 -18.54
N ASN A 51 -4.94 -3.47 -17.71
CA ASN A 51 -3.53 -3.17 -17.96
C ASN A 51 -2.65 -4.41 -18.12
N PHE A 52 -2.94 -5.48 -17.37
CA PHE A 52 -2.12 -6.70 -17.26
C PHE A 52 -2.99 -7.94 -17.06
N PRO A 53 -3.86 -8.31 -18.01
CA PRO A 53 -4.85 -9.38 -17.80
C PRO A 53 -4.22 -10.75 -17.50
N SER A 54 -3.00 -10.99 -17.91
CA SER A 54 -2.24 -12.22 -17.61
C SER A 54 -1.75 -12.30 -16.15
N GLU A 55 -1.86 -11.23 -15.39
CA GLU A 55 -1.38 -11.15 -13.99
C GLU A 55 -2.53 -11.18 -12.96
N ILE A 56 -3.76 -11.35 -13.40
CA ILE A 56 -4.91 -11.51 -12.50
C ILE A 56 -4.67 -12.72 -11.59
N GLY A 57 -4.87 -12.53 -10.28
CA GLY A 57 -4.61 -13.54 -9.26
C GLY A 57 -3.16 -13.60 -8.77
N TYR A 58 -2.23 -12.83 -9.37
CA TYR A 58 -0.85 -12.76 -8.90
C TYR A 58 -0.71 -11.84 -7.67
N TYR A 59 -1.35 -10.67 -7.71
CA TYR A 59 -1.31 -9.71 -6.60
C TYR A 59 -2.41 -9.99 -5.60
N GLN A 60 -2.08 -9.84 -4.32
CA GLN A 60 -2.96 -10.16 -3.20
C GLN A 60 -3.32 -8.91 -2.42
N SER A 61 -4.61 -8.76 -2.16
CA SER A 61 -5.12 -7.74 -1.24
C SER A 61 -4.82 -8.13 0.21
N VAL A 62 -4.31 -7.17 0.99
CA VAL A 62 -4.14 -7.34 2.44
C VAL A 62 -4.76 -6.15 3.15
N VAL A 63 -5.73 -6.42 4.01
CA VAL A 63 -6.39 -5.39 4.82
C VAL A 63 -5.94 -5.48 6.26
N TRP A 64 -5.64 -4.32 6.87
CA TRP A 64 -5.19 -4.19 8.25
C TRP A 64 -6.24 -3.47 9.10
N GLU A 65 -6.45 -3.94 10.33
CA GLU A 65 -7.40 -3.37 11.29
C GLU A 65 -6.83 -2.17 12.06
N ASP A 66 -5.92 -1.44 11.47
CA ASP A 66 -5.29 -0.29 12.12
C ASP A 66 -6.13 0.98 11.98
N ASP A 67 -5.98 1.91 12.91
CA ASP A 67 -6.74 3.16 13.05
C ASP A 67 -6.04 4.38 12.42
N PHE A 68 -5.07 4.15 11.55
CA PHE A 68 -4.43 5.19 10.73
C PHE A 68 -4.69 4.98 9.24
N ASP A 69 -4.55 6.04 8.46
CA ASP A 69 -4.77 6.01 7.02
C ASP A 69 -3.47 5.67 6.30
N ASN A 70 -3.40 4.49 5.69
CA ASN A 70 -2.24 4.11 4.88
C ASN A 70 -2.56 3.00 3.87
N ALA A 71 -1.79 3.00 2.77
CA ALA A 71 -1.66 1.89 1.84
C ALA A 71 -0.18 1.73 1.48
N TRP A 72 0.27 0.50 1.21
CA TRP A 72 1.66 0.20 0.87
C TRP A 72 1.79 -1.16 0.21
N VAL A 73 2.89 -1.38 -0.49
CA VAL A 73 3.22 -2.68 -1.08
C VAL A 73 4.20 -3.46 -0.20
N ASN A 74 4.07 -4.77 -0.22
CA ASN A 74 4.92 -5.68 0.53
C ASN A 74 5.16 -6.98 -0.23
N LYS A 75 6.22 -7.70 0.11
CA LYS A 75 6.61 -9.02 -0.44
C LYS A 75 6.66 -9.11 -1.96
N GLY A 76 6.60 -7.97 -2.66
CA GLY A 76 6.61 -7.91 -4.10
C GLY A 76 5.29 -8.28 -4.80
N HIS A 77 4.26 -8.66 -4.06
CA HIS A 77 2.94 -9.02 -4.58
C HIS A 77 1.76 -8.69 -3.66
N GLU A 78 2.00 -8.27 -2.42
CA GLU A 78 0.95 -7.83 -1.50
C GLU A 78 0.69 -6.33 -1.68
N ILE A 79 -0.57 -5.94 -1.86
CA ILE A 79 -1.04 -4.56 -1.88
C ILE A 79 -1.88 -4.35 -0.63
N ASN A 80 -1.28 -3.67 0.33
CA ASN A 80 -1.81 -3.50 1.68
C ASN A 80 -2.60 -2.19 1.78
N ILE A 81 -3.61 -2.18 2.63
CA ILE A 81 -4.37 -0.98 3.00
C ILE A 81 -4.96 -1.13 4.39
N THR A 82 -5.11 -0.04 5.14
CA THR A 82 -5.84 -0.06 6.40
C THR A 82 -7.33 0.04 6.17
N ARG A 83 -8.13 -0.64 6.99
CA ARG A 83 -9.59 -0.65 6.89
C ARG A 83 -10.17 0.75 7.10
N GLN A 84 -9.59 1.53 8.00
CA GLN A 84 -9.96 2.92 8.21
C GLN A 84 -9.80 3.74 6.92
N PHE A 85 -8.69 3.57 6.20
CA PHE A 85 -8.44 4.30 4.96
C PHE A 85 -9.41 3.90 3.85
N ILE A 86 -9.68 2.60 3.66
CA ILE A 86 -10.71 2.12 2.71
C ILE A 86 -12.06 2.81 2.96
N ARG A 87 -12.47 2.96 4.22
CA ARG A 87 -13.78 3.54 4.56
C ARG A 87 -13.88 5.03 4.19
N LYS A 88 -12.78 5.78 4.29
CA LYS A 88 -12.74 7.22 4.01
C LYS A 88 -12.72 7.55 2.52
N LEU A 89 -12.22 6.65 1.70
CA LEU A 89 -12.04 6.89 0.27
C LEU A 89 -13.33 6.63 -0.51
N SER A 90 -13.62 7.49 -1.50
CA SER A 90 -14.60 7.19 -2.54
C SER A 90 -14.14 6.02 -3.41
N HIS A 91 -15.02 5.46 -4.23
CA HIS A 91 -14.65 4.35 -5.12
C HIS A 91 -13.51 4.74 -6.08
N SER A 92 -13.60 5.90 -6.74
CA SER A 92 -12.55 6.40 -7.63
C SER A 92 -11.22 6.63 -6.91
N GLN A 93 -11.25 7.13 -5.67
CA GLN A 93 -10.04 7.33 -4.87
C GLN A 93 -9.38 5.99 -4.48
N LYS A 94 -10.17 4.96 -4.18
CA LYS A 94 -9.66 3.60 -3.94
C LYS A 94 -8.92 3.06 -5.16
N ILE A 95 -9.48 3.24 -6.35
CA ILE A 95 -8.81 2.88 -7.61
C ILE A 95 -7.50 3.65 -7.76
N CYS A 96 -7.50 4.95 -7.47
CA CYS A 96 -6.29 5.77 -7.56
C CYS A 96 -5.20 5.29 -6.60
N VAL A 97 -5.54 4.96 -5.36
CA VAL A 97 -4.59 4.40 -4.38
C VAL A 97 -4.06 3.04 -4.86
N ALA A 98 -4.94 2.13 -5.28
CA ALA A 98 -4.52 0.81 -5.77
C ALA A 98 -3.63 0.91 -7.00
N ALA A 99 -3.93 1.82 -7.94
CA ALA A 99 -3.12 2.06 -9.12
C ALA A 99 -1.72 2.57 -8.77
N HIS A 100 -1.60 3.45 -7.76
CA HIS A 100 -0.33 3.94 -7.25
C HIS A 100 0.51 2.83 -6.61
N GLU A 101 -0.09 2.02 -5.74
CA GLU A 101 0.59 0.91 -5.10
C GLU A 101 1.03 -0.16 -6.11
N LEU A 102 0.15 -0.49 -7.08
CA LEU A 102 0.51 -1.40 -8.17
C LEU A 102 1.65 -0.85 -9.02
N ALA A 103 1.69 0.47 -9.27
CA ALA A 103 2.78 1.11 -10.00
C ALA A 103 4.14 0.92 -9.29
N HIS A 104 4.20 1.00 -7.95
CA HIS A 104 5.41 0.69 -7.20
C HIS A 104 5.90 -0.74 -7.43
N LEU A 105 5.00 -1.72 -7.50
CA LEU A 105 5.36 -3.11 -7.80
C LEU A 105 5.84 -3.27 -9.24
N LYS A 106 5.14 -2.67 -10.19
CA LYS A 106 5.48 -2.75 -11.63
C LYS A 106 6.81 -2.07 -11.97
N LEU A 107 7.17 -0.99 -11.26
CA LEU A 107 8.45 -0.29 -11.40
C LEU A 107 9.59 -0.96 -10.59
N GLY A 108 9.29 -2.00 -9.84
CA GLY A 108 10.29 -2.69 -9.03
C GLY A 108 10.80 -1.89 -7.83
N HIS A 109 10.07 -0.87 -7.40
CA HIS A 109 10.47 -0.01 -6.27
C HIS A 109 10.63 -0.78 -4.97
N TYR A 110 9.75 -1.76 -4.73
CA TYR A 110 9.84 -2.66 -3.59
C TYR A 110 11.17 -3.42 -3.58
N TYR A 111 11.51 -4.09 -4.67
CA TYR A 111 12.72 -4.88 -4.77
C TYR A 111 13.99 -4.02 -4.65
N SER A 112 13.99 -2.85 -5.27
CA SER A 112 15.09 -1.88 -5.13
C SER A 112 15.28 -1.41 -3.69
N LYS A 113 14.19 -1.24 -2.91
CA LYS A 113 14.26 -0.82 -1.50
C LYS A 113 14.75 -1.94 -0.59
N VAL A 114 14.42 -3.18 -0.89
CA VAL A 114 14.89 -4.35 -0.13
C VAL A 114 16.26 -4.86 -0.58
N GLY A 115 16.90 -4.19 -1.54
CA GLY A 115 18.25 -4.52 -2.01
C GLY A 115 18.31 -5.71 -2.97
N ILE A 116 17.19 -6.10 -3.61
CA ILE A 116 17.16 -7.15 -4.61
C ILE A 116 17.31 -6.51 -5.99
N ILE A 117 18.30 -6.93 -6.76
CA ILE A 117 18.49 -6.52 -8.14
C ILE A 117 17.60 -7.40 -9.02
N ILE A 118 16.57 -6.82 -9.62
CA ILE A 118 15.79 -7.53 -10.63
C ILE A 118 16.55 -7.45 -11.96
N PRO A 119 16.83 -8.58 -12.63
CA PRO A 119 17.36 -8.55 -13.98
C PRO A 119 16.38 -7.79 -14.90
N THR A 120 16.84 -6.76 -15.58
CA THR A 120 16.02 -5.87 -16.44
C THR A 120 15.53 -6.52 -17.74
N LYS A 121 15.74 -7.80 -17.94
CA LYS A 121 15.11 -8.55 -19.04
C LYS A 121 13.73 -9.01 -18.55
N SER A 122 12.69 -8.45 -19.14
CA SER A 122 11.35 -9.06 -19.09
C SER A 122 11.49 -10.55 -19.35
N PRO A 123 11.07 -11.43 -18.45
CA PRO A 123 10.95 -12.82 -18.80
C PRO A 123 9.92 -12.89 -19.92
N SER A 124 10.33 -13.31 -21.10
CA SER A 124 9.39 -13.84 -22.08
C SER A 124 8.54 -14.88 -21.35
N ILE A 125 7.23 -14.70 -21.46
CA ILE A 125 6.21 -15.50 -20.78
C ILE A 125 6.33 -16.94 -21.28
N ASN A 126 7.18 -17.73 -20.65
CA ASN A 126 7.12 -19.17 -20.68
C ASN A 126 6.69 -19.66 -19.30
N ASN A 127 5.52 -20.26 -19.28
CA ASN A 127 4.75 -20.79 -18.17
C ASN A 127 5.53 -21.79 -17.28
N SER A 128 6.49 -21.30 -16.52
CA SER A 128 7.02 -22.01 -15.37
C SER A 128 7.50 -21.00 -14.36
N TYR A 129 6.54 -20.44 -13.61
CA TYR A 129 6.88 -19.84 -12.32
C TYR A 129 7.37 -20.96 -11.41
N GLN A 130 8.63 -21.33 -11.57
CA GLN A 130 9.33 -21.97 -10.49
C GLN A 130 9.23 -21.00 -9.33
N LYS A 131 8.57 -21.45 -8.27
CA LYS A 131 8.63 -20.90 -6.93
C LYS A 131 10.11 -20.91 -6.54
N GLN A 132 10.86 -19.91 -7.02
CA GLN A 132 12.22 -19.69 -6.52
C GLN A 132 12.02 -19.38 -5.06
N SER A 133 12.34 -20.34 -4.24
CA SER A 133 12.55 -20.14 -2.81
C SER A 133 13.65 -19.10 -2.72
N PHE A 134 13.26 -17.84 -2.56
CA PHE A 134 14.19 -16.81 -2.16
C PHE A 134 14.83 -17.31 -0.87
N GLY A 135 16.10 -17.71 -0.98
CA GLY A 135 16.86 -18.14 0.16
C GLY A 135 16.77 -17.07 1.25
N HIS A 136 17.10 -17.41 2.46
CA HIS A 136 17.00 -16.71 3.75
C HIS A 136 17.28 -15.19 3.81
N TYR A 137 17.32 -14.47 2.68
CA TYR A 137 17.51 -13.05 2.52
C TYR A 137 16.22 -12.31 2.13
N GLY A 138 15.09 -12.71 2.70
CA GLY A 138 13.88 -11.87 2.66
C GLY A 138 14.16 -10.51 3.32
N PRO A 139 13.43 -9.43 2.92
CA PRO A 139 13.59 -8.13 3.54
C PRO A 139 13.43 -8.27 5.05
N THR A 140 14.29 -7.61 5.80
CA THR A 140 14.17 -7.64 7.25
C THR A 140 12.86 -6.95 7.63
N GLN A 141 12.21 -7.39 8.71
CA GLN A 141 11.02 -6.75 9.26
C GLN A 141 11.20 -5.23 9.44
N LYS A 142 12.43 -4.79 9.69
CA LYS A 142 12.80 -3.37 9.77
C LYS A 142 12.64 -2.65 8.42
N THR A 143 13.04 -3.28 7.30
CA THR A 143 12.92 -2.70 5.96
C THR A 143 11.45 -2.55 5.56
N GLU A 144 10.62 -3.56 5.84
CA GLU A 144 9.18 -3.51 5.58
C GLU A 144 8.50 -2.41 6.37
N LYS A 145 8.81 -2.25 7.66
CA LYS A 145 8.34 -1.15 8.50
C LYS A 145 8.76 0.22 7.95
N THR A 146 9.98 0.32 7.41
CA THR A 146 10.47 1.57 6.82
C THR A 146 9.71 1.93 5.55
N ILE A 147 9.45 0.96 4.66
CA ILE A 147 8.65 1.19 3.43
C ILE A 147 7.27 1.70 3.81
N MET A 148 6.62 1.04 4.76
CA MET A 148 5.30 1.41 5.23
C MET A 148 5.26 2.83 5.84
N ALA A 149 6.28 3.21 6.63
CA ALA A 149 6.30 4.49 7.33
C ALA A 149 6.76 5.67 6.48
N GLN A 150 7.65 5.45 5.50
CA GLN A 150 8.37 6.50 4.77
C GLN A 150 8.19 6.45 3.26
N GLY A 151 7.46 5.44 2.73
CA GLY A 151 7.35 5.21 1.30
C GLY A 151 8.69 4.94 0.62
N PHE A 152 8.79 5.27 -0.66
CA PHE A 152 9.95 4.96 -1.49
C PHE A 152 10.88 6.15 -1.75
N GLY A 153 10.47 7.35 -1.38
CA GLY A 153 11.16 8.62 -1.63
C GLY A 153 10.67 9.31 -2.90
N PHE A 154 10.81 10.64 -2.94
CA PHE A 154 10.13 11.53 -3.90
C PHE A 154 10.25 11.10 -5.37
N ASN A 155 11.43 10.75 -5.86
CA ASN A 155 11.59 10.38 -7.28
C ASN A 155 10.78 9.13 -7.65
N LYS A 156 10.76 8.13 -6.79
CA LYS A 156 9.99 6.90 -7.00
C LYS A 156 8.49 7.12 -6.87
N GLU A 157 8.09 8.02 -5.97
CA GLU A 157 6.69 8.46 -5.86
C GLU A 157 6.23 9.16 -7.15
N GLU A 158 7.08 10.02 -7.73
CA GLU A 158 6.78 10.67 -9.02
C GLU A 158 6.68 9.68 -10.19
N GLU A 159 7.55 8.67 -10.23
CA GLU A 159 7.48 7.60 -11.23
C GLU A 159 6.19 6.78 -11.08
N ALA A 160 5.83 6.45 -9.84
CA ALA A 160 4.58 5.74 -9.54
C ALA A 160 3.34 6.58 -9.88
N ASP A 161 3.34 7.88 -9.61
CA ASP A 161 2.26 8.80 -10.01
C ASP A 161 2.03 8.78 -11.53
N LYS A 162 3.10 8.88 -12.32
CA LYS A 162 3.02 8.86 -13.78
C LYS A 162 2.43 7.54 -14.32
N LEU A 163 2.88 6.42 -13.77
CA LEU A 163 2.40 5.10 -14.19
C LEU A 163 0.97 4.85 -13.71
N ALA A 164 0.61 5.26 -12.49
CA ALA A 164 -0.75 5.17 -11.98
C ALA A 164 -1.75 5.94 -12.86
N LEU A 165 -1.39 7.15 -13.31
CA LEU A 165 -2.23 7.92 -14.25
C LEU A 165 -2.48 7.17 -15.56
N ALA A 166 -1.49 6.43 -16.07
CA ALA A 166 -1.68 5.59 -17.26
C ALA A 166 -2.65 4.43 -16.97
N PHE A 167 -2.52 3.76 -15.83
CA PHE A 167 -3.43 2.67 -15.43
C PHE A 167 -4.88 3.15 -15.30
N ILE A 168 -5.08 4.31 -14.69
CA ILE A 168 -6.39 4.94 -14.48
C ILE A 168 -7.06 5.27 -15.84
N ARG A 169 -6.29 5.79 -16.81
CA ARG A 169 -6.81 6.08 -18.15
C ARG A 169 -7.22 4.82 -18.90
N ASN A 170 -6.42 3.76 -18.81
CA ASN A 170 -6.75 2.49 -19.45
C ASN A 170 -8.03 1.85 -18.89
N LEU A 171 -8.39 2.20 -17.65
CA LEU A 171 -9.69 1.87 -17.05
C LEU A 171 -10.85 2.74 -17.57
N GLY A 172 -10.57 3.81 -18.34
CA GLY A 172 -11.56 4.80 -18.73
C GLY A 172 -11.99 5.74 -17.59
N LEU A 173 -11.25 5.77 -16.49
CA LEU A 173 -11.52 6.67 -15.37
C LEU A 173 -10.83 8.02 -15.61
N ASP A 174 -11.51 9.12 -15.24
CA ASP A 174 -10.93 10.46 -15.31
C ASP A 174 -9.70 10.56 -14.38
N PRO A 175 -8.51 10.83 -14.93
CA PRO A 175 -7.31 10.99 -14.10
C PRO A 175 -7.35 12.22 -13.19
N GLY A 176 -8.30 13.13 -13.35
CA GLY A 176 -8.60 14.20 -12.40
C GLY A 176 -8.93 13.68 -10.99
N HIS A 177 -9.47 12.46 -10.87
CA HIS A 177 -9.67 11.82 -9.57
C HIS A 177 -8.37 11.59 -8.81
N TYR A 178 -7.29 11.30 -9.52
CA TYR A 178 -5.96 11.15 -8.91
C TYR A 178 -5.43 12.49 -8.36
N LEU A 179 -5.59 13.57 -9.12
CA LEU A 179 -5.25 14.90 -8.64
C LEU A 179 -6.06 15.28 -7.40
N ASN A 180 -7.36 15.00 -7.40
CA ASN A 180 -8.22 15.27 -6.26
C ASN A 180 -7.79 14.49 -5.01
N LEU A 181 -7.33 13.24 -5.17
CA LEU A 181 -6.77 12.46 -4.08
C LEU A 181 -5.50 13.10 -3.50
N LEU A 182 -4.57 13.53 -4.35
CA LEU A 182 -3.35 14.21 -3.90
C LEU A 182 -3.64 15.55 -3.22
N LEU A 183 -4.64 16.30 -3.70
CA LEU A 183 -5.09 17.52 -3.05
C LEU A 183 -5.68 17.27 -1.66
N LEU A 184 -6.42 16.17 -1.48
CA LEU A 184 -6.91 15.74 -0.18
C LEU A 184 -5.74 15.48 0.79
N PHE A 185 -4.70 14.76 0.35
CA PHE A 185 -3.51 14.53 1.16
C PHE A 185 -2.74 15.81 1.48
N GLN A 186 -2.66 16.73 0.51
CA GLN A 186 -2.03 18.03 0.72
C GLN A 186 -2.73 18.86 1.80
N HIS A 187 -4.07 18.80 1.87
CA HIS A 187 -4.83 19.47 2.93
C HIS A 187 -4.63 18.86 4.31
N SER A 188 -4.46 17.55 4.36
CA SER A 188 -4.26 16.81 5.62
C SER A 188 -2.85 16.90 6.16
N ASN A 189 -1.85 17.08 5.27
CA ASN A 189 -0.44 17.06 5.60
C ASN A 189 0.28 18.24 4.95
N ASN A 190 1.07 18.97 5.74
CA ASN A 190 1.89 20.06 5.21
C ASN A 190 3.21 19.54 4.62
N ASP A 191 3.20 18.38 3.97
CA ASP A 191 4.37 17.74 3.39
C ASP A 191 4.78 18.45 2.08
N PRO A 192 6.03 18.94 1.96
CA PRO A 192 6.53 19.58 0.75
C PRO A 192 6.57 18.64 -0.46
N ASP A 193 6.75 17.35 -0.26
CA ASP A 193 6.80 16.39 -1.35
C ASP A 193 5.40 16.14 -1.95
N ILE A 194 4.35 16.12 -1.15
CA ILE A 194 2.97 16.10 -1.64
C ILE A 194 2.67 17.35 -2.48
N LYS A 195 3.13 18.53 -2.06
CA LYS A 195 2.94 19.77 -2.86
C LYS A 195 3.63 19.70 -4.23
N LYS A 196 4.81 19.09 -4.29
CA LYS A 196 5.51 18.86 -5.57
C LYS A 196 4.77 17.84 -6.44
N ARG A 197 4.32 16.71 -5.88
CA ARG A 197 3.52 15.70 -6.57
C ARG A 197 2.25 16.30 -7.17
N VAL A 198 1.48 17.09 -6.41
CA VAL A 198 0.31 17.81 -6.91
C VAL A 198 0.64 18.67 -8.13
N ARG A 199 1.73 19.45 -8.07
CA ARG A 199 2.17 20.30 -9.19
C ARG A 199 2.54 19.48 -10.41
N ASN A 200 3.29 18.39 -10.23
CA ASN A 200 3.72 17.53 -11.32
C ASN A 200 2.53 16.84 -12.00
N VAL A 201 1.58 16.31 -11.24
CA VAL A 201 0.37 15.72 -11.77
C VAL A 201 -0.49 16.76 -12.52
N LYS A 202 -0.67 17.97 -12.00
CA LYS A 202 -1.33 19.07 -12.73
C LYS A 202 -0.68 19.33 -14.08
N ASN A 203 0.64 19.39 -14.13
CA ASN A 203 1.38 19.63 -15.38
C ASN A 203 1.15 18.50 -16.39
N ILE A 204 1.17 17.23 -15.96
CA ILE A 204 0.90 16.07 -16.82
C ILE A 204 -0.52 16.15 -17.38
N LEU A 205 -1.51 16.48 -16.58
CA LEU A 205 -2.90 16.56 -17.01
C LEU A 205 -3.11 17.73 -18.01
N ASN A 206 -2.50 18.89 -17.75
CA ASN A 206 -2.59 20.06 -18.62
C ASN A 206 -1.89 19.89 -19.98
N MET A 207 -0.78 19.14 -20.03
CA MET A 207 -0.06 18.84 -21.29
C MET A 207 -0.87 17.92 -22.22
N GLN A 208 -1.78 17.14 -21.69
CA GLN A 208 -2.58 16.16 -22.44
C GLN A 208 -3.96 16.67 -22.84
N SER A 209 -4.33 17.84 -22.35
CA SER A 209 -5.57 18.54 -22.73
C SER A 209 -5.39 19.45 -23.93
N ARG A 210 -4.18 19.54 -24.49
CA ARG A 210 -3.81 20.32 -25.69
C ARG A 210 -3.57 19.41 -26.89
#